data_215c0da39a06ba62e2551adefb418f86
#
_entry.id   215c0da39a06ba62e2551adefb418f86
#
_cell.length_a   1.000
_cell.length_b   1.000
_cell.length_c   1.000
_cell.angle_alpha   90.00
_cell.angle_beta   90.00
_cell.angle_gamma   90.00
#
_symmetry.space_group_name_H-M   'P 1'
#
loop_
_entity.id
_entity.type
_entity.pdbx_description
1 polymer ?
#
loop_
_entity_poly.entity_id
_entity_poly.type
_entity_poly.pdbx_seq_one_letter_code
_entity_poly.pdbx_strand_id
1 'polypeptide(L)'
;MTASRVIEIAPAAPPRLARTAVRVDSIDIVRGAVMALMALDHVRVFSGVPAGGPTAAVFLTRWVTHFCAPAFFFLAGTSAFLRGGGRTGGPSLSRWLVTRGLVLVALELTVIRLSWTFNFDYAHYVLAGVIWALGFSMVLLAAIVKLPLRAIAGIGLGLIAGHNLIPLIVHGQPATLLATPAGPWLRVLYFGGAFALGNATEPNAFVLYSLVPWVGVMSAGYAFGVVMTREPPARRDACLKLGLLATVAFWSCAASSSTATGRG
;
A
#
# COMPACT_ATOMS: atom_id res chain seq x y z
N MET A 1 -49.15 50.66 29.86
CA MET A 1 -49.00 49.21 30.09
C MET A 1 -47.99 48.68 29.01
N THR A 2 -46.74 48.56 29.40
CA THR A 2 -45.61 48.13 28.50
C THR A 2 -45.37 46.68 28.84
N ALA A 3 -45.69 45.78 27.89
CA ALA A 3 -45.38 44.34 28.01
C ALA A 3 -43.93 44.09 27.77
N SER A 4 -43.17 43.70 28.80
CA SER A 4 -41.79 43.22 28.67
C SER A 4 -41.81 41.85 28.01
N ARG A 5 -41.20 41.75 26.82
CA ARG A 5 -40.92 40.46 26.19
C ARG A 5 -39.75 39.76 26.93
N VAL A 6 -40.04 38.68 27.57
CA VAL A 6 -39.03 37.76 28.12
C VAL A 6 -38.40 37.04 26.91
N ILE A 7 -37.11 37.30 26.65
CA ILE A 7 -36.34 36.55 25.65
C ILE A 7 -35.92 35.23 26.31
N GLU A 8 -36.59 34.16 25.96
CA GLU A 8 -36.21 32.79 26.34
C GLU A 8 -34.95 32.37 25.59
N ILE A 9 -33.82 32.39 26.27
CA ILE A 9 -32.52 31.94 25.72
C ILE A 9 -32.57 30.41 25.73
N ALA A 10 -32.73 29.80 24.55
CA ALA A 10 -32.65 28.36 24.39
C ALA A 10 -31.28 27.85 24.91
N PRO A 11 -31.24 26.75 25.67
CA PRO A 11 -29.99 26.19 26.18
C PRO A 11 -29.05 25.83 25.02
N ALA A 12 -27.81 26.31 25.11
CA ALA A 12 -26.76 25.99 24.10
C ALA A 12 -26.62 24.48 23.97
N ALA A 13 -26.70 23.98 22.74
CA ALA A 13 -26.49 22.56 22.45
C ALA A 13 -25.12 22.12 23.02
N PRO A 14 -25.08 20.97 23.73
CA PRO A 14 -23.81 20.49 24.30
C PRO A 14 -22.77 20.37 23.23
N PRO A 15 -21.48 20.71 23.52
CA PRO A 15 -20.41 20.62 22.56
C PRO A 15 -20.33 19.19 22.03
N ARG A 16 -20.41 19.03 20.70
CA ARG A 16 -20.19 17.74 20.05
C ARG A 16 -18.77 17.32 20.40
N LEU A 17 -18.61 16.42 21.37
CA LEU A 17 -17.37 15.76 21.67
C LEU A 17 -16.81 15.23 20.34
N ALA A 18 -15.70 15.80 19.89
CA ALA A 18 -14.98 15.29 18.75
C ALA A 18 -14.71 13.81 19.05
N ARG A 19 -15.33 12.90 18.26
CA ARG A 19 -15.08 11.45 18.42
C ARG A 19 -13.59 11.25 18.20
N THR A 20 -12.85 11.06 19.28
CA THR A 20 -11.44 10.69 19.23
C THR A 20 -11.34 9.45 18.36
N ALA A 21 -10.51 9.53 17.31
CA ALA A 21 -10.24 8.38 16.45
C ALA A 21 -9.81 7.21 17.35
N VAL A 22 -10.48 6.07 17.22
CA VAL A 22 -10.16 4.88 18.03
C VAL A 22 -8.72 4.52 17.73
N ARG A 23 -7.83 4.77 18.67
CA ARG A 23 -6.43 4.37 18.59
C ARG A 23 -6.36 2.87 18.90
N VAL A 24 -5.69 2.12 18.01
CA VAL A 24 -5.48 0.68 18.16
C VAL A 24 -3.99 0.45 18.28
N ASP A 25 -3.50 0.33 19.51
CA ASP A 25 -2.06 0.25 19.82
C ASP A 25 -1.36 -0.90 19.08
N SER A 26 -2.04 -2.02 18.83
CA SER A 26 -1.49 -3.13 18.06
C SER A 26 -1.08 -2.74 16.63
N ILE A 27 -1.78 -1.80 16.00
CA ILE A 27 -1.40 -1.28 14.67
C ILE A 27 -0.10 -0.50 14.76
N ASP A 28 0.05 0.33 15.78
CA ASP A 28 1.25 1.14 15.97
C ASP A 28 2.48 0.27 16.31
N ILE A 29 2.30 -0.79 17.12
CA ILE A 29 3.34 -1.77 17.43
C ILE A 29 3.80 -2.51 16.15
N VAL A 30 2.85 -3.01 15.35
CA VAL A 30 3.19 -3.72 14.10
C VAL A 30 3.90 -2.78 13.13
N ARG A 31 3.47 -1.52 13.00
CA ARG A 31 4.19 -0.52 12.19
C ARG A 31 5.62 -0.32 12.67
N GLY A 32 5.83 -0.14 13.97
CA GLY A 32 7.15 0.03 14.55
C GLY A 32 8.06 -1.18 14.24
N ALA A 33 7.56 -2.39 14.41
CA ALA A 33 8.29 -3.61 14.07
C ALA A 33 8.65 -3.68 12.57
N VAL A 34 7.70 -3.37 11.70
CA VAL A 34 7.92 -3.35 10.23
C VAL A 34 8.93 -2.27 9.84
N MET A 35 8.92 -1.10 10.49
CA MET A 35 9.92 -0.04 10.27
C MET A 35 11.32 -0.50 10.68
N ALA A 36 11.47 -1.20 11.81
CA ALA A 36 12.76 -1.74 12.24
C ALA A 36 13.29 -2.80 11.25
N LEU A 37 12.42 -3.68 10.76
CA LEU A 37 12.79 -4.66 9.73
C LEU A 37 13.19 -3.99 8.41
N MET A 38 12.49 -2.92 8.02
CA MET A 38 12.84 -2.16 6.82
C MET A 38 14.19 -1.46 6.96
N ALA A 39 14.50 -0.89 8.14
CA ALA A 39 15.81 -0.32 8.41
C ALA A 39 16.93 -1.36 8.25
N LEU A 40 16.71 -2.60 8.71
CA LEU A 40 17.65 -3.70 8.54
C LEU A 40 17.90 -3.99 7.04
N ASP A 41 16.85 -4.01 6.20
CA ASP A 41 17.00 -4.22 4.75
C ASP A 41 17.79 -3.07 4.10
N HIS A 42 17.51 -1.83 4.48
CA HIS A 42 18.24 -0.67 3.95
C HIS A 42 19.71 -0.68 4.33
N VAL A 43 20.06 -1.01 5.57
CA VAL A 43 21.46 -1.18 6.00
C VAL A 43 22.17 -2.20 5.13
N ARG A 44 21.54 -3.33 4.84
CA ARG A 44 22.06 -4.35 3.92
C ARG A 44 22.34 -3.79 2.52
N VAL A 45 21.39 -3.03 1.96
CA VAL A 45 21.56 -2.41 0.64
C VAL A 45 22.73 -1.43 0.63
N PHE A 46 22.81 -0.54 1.61
CA PHE A 46 23.90 0.43 1.74
C PHE A 46 25.26 -0.21 1.99
N SER A 47 25.29 -1.40 2.62
CA SER A 47 26.51 -2.17 2.81
C SER A 47 26.99 -2.91 1.54
N GLY A 48 26.27 -2.76 0.42
CA GLY A 48 26.63 -3.43 -0.85
C GLY A 48 26.40 -4.95 -0.85
N VAL A 49 25.73 -5.50 0.17
CA VAL A 49 25.44 -6.94 0.22
C VAL A 49 24.32 -7.27 -0.79
N PRO A 50 24.58 -8.15 -1.78
CA PRO A 50 23.60 -8.45 -2.81
C PRO A 50 22.34 -9.10 -2.25
N ALA A 51 21.20 -8.86 -2.92
CA ALA A 51 19.89 -9.36 -2.50
C ALA A 51 19.76 -10.89 -2.58
N GLY A 52 20.60 -11.55 -3.32
CA GLY A 52 20.65 -13.01 -3.52
C GLY A 52 22.04 -13.54 -3.23
N GLY A 53 22.52 -13.45 -1.99
CA GLY A 53 23.78 -14.06 -1.60
C GLY A 53 23.63 -15.57 -1.34
N PRO A 54 24.74 -16.33 -1.43
CA PRO A 54 24.73 -17.78 -1.19
C PRO A 54 24.58 -18.19 0.27
N THR A 55 24.43 -17.22 1.20
CA THR A 55 24.36 -17.52 2.62
C THR A 55 22.91 -17.57 3.14
N ALA A 56 22.65 -18.52 4.03
CA ALA A 56 21.34 -18.66 4.70
C ALA A 56 20.92 -17.37 5.42
N ALA A 57 21.87 -16.62 5.98
CA ALA A 57 21.60 -15.37 6.68
C ALA A 57 21.02 -14.29 5.74
N VAL A 58 21.61 -14.12 4.54
CA VAL A 58 21.11 -13.17 3.53
C VAL A 58 19.72 -13.60 3.04
N PHE A 59 19.53 -14.90 2.80
CA PHE A 59 18.23 -15.44 2.39
C PHE A 59 17.16 -15.15 3.45
N LEU A 60 17.41 -15.50 4.72
CA LEU A 60 16.46 -15.28 5.82
C LEU A 60 16.15 -13.80 6.03
N THR A 61 17.16 -12.93 5.98
CA THR A 61 16.97 -11.49 6.09
C THR A 61 16.03 -10.98 4.99
N ARG A 62 16.28 -11.37 3.74
CA ARG A 62 15.43 -11.00 2.59
C ARG A 62 14.03 -11.56 2.73
N TRP A 63 13.89 -12.81 3.14
CA TRP A 63 12.59 -13.44 3.32
C TRP A 63 11.74 -12.68 4.35
N VAL A 64 12.31 -12.30 5.48
CA VAL A 64 11.62 -11.51 6.51
C VAL A 64 11.29 -10.10 6.02
N THR A 65 12.22 -9.43 5.34
CA THR A 65 12.01 -8.04 4.89
C THR A 65 11.01 -7.93 3.72
N HIS A 66 10.74 -9.02 2.99
CA HIS A 66 9.69 -9.05 1.97
C HIS A 66 8.29 -8.76 2.51
N PHE A 67 8.04 -8.99 3.81
CA PHE A 67 6.76 -8.66 4.43
C PHE A 67 6.59 -7.17 4.72
N CYS A 68 7.67 -6.37 4.69
CA CYS A 68 7.61 -4.96 5.06
C CYS A 68 6.69 -4.15 4.14
N ALA A 69 6.89 -4.22 2.83
CA ALA A 69 6.09 -3.44 1.88
C ALA A 69 4.60 -3.84 1.92
N PRO A 70 4.20 -5.14 1.83
CA PRO A 70 2.80 -5.53 1.97
C PRO A 70 2.17 -5.04 3.28
N ALA A 71 2.90 -5.13 4.41
CA ALA A 71 2.41 -4.67 5.69
C ALA A 71 2.17 -3.15 5.69
N PHE A 72 3.08 -2.34 5.12
CA PHE A 72 2.89 -0.89 5.04
C PHE A 72 1.65 -0.51 4.23
N PHE A 73 1.46 -1.09 3.04
CA PHE A 73 0.29 -0.82 2.21
C PHE A 73 -1.01 -1.24 2.90
N PHE A 74 -1.02 -2.43 3.49
CA PHE A 74 -2.17 -2.96 4.21
C PHE A 74 -2.53 -2.11 5.43
N LEU A 75 -1.55 -1.77 6.26
CA LEU A 75 -1.75 -0.93 7.44
C LEU A 75 -2.12 0.50 7.09
N ALA A 76 -1.63 1.04 5.97
CA ALA A 76 -2.05 2.36 5.50
C ALA A 76 -3.54 2.37 5.12
N GLY A 77 -4.01 1.33 4.41
CA GLY A 77 -5.42 1.13 4.11
C GLY A 77 -6.28 1.00 5.38
N THR A 78 -5.86 0.13 6.32
CA THR A 78 -6.53 -0.06 7.62
C THR A 78 -6.67 1.26 8.39
N SER A 79 -5.61 2.05 8.41
CA SER A 79 -5.60 3.34 9.11
C SER A 79 -6.46 4.39 8.43
N ALA A 80 -6.55 4.36 7.11
CA ALA A 80 -7.44 5.23 6.36
C ALA A 80 -8.90 4.95 6.72
N PHE A 81 -9.29 3.68 6.89
CA PHE A 81 -10.64 3.31 7.34
C PHE A 81 -10.93 3.81 8.77
N LEU A 82 -10.01 3.59 9.69
CA LEU A 82 -10.16 4.06 11.08
C LEU A 82 -10.23 5.58 11.16
N ARG A 83 -9.46 6.30 10.35
CA ARG A 83 -9.55 7.76 10.25
C ARG A 83 -10.89 8.23 9.71
N GLY A 84 -11.52 7.49 8.81
CA GLY A 84 -12.89 7.73 8.35
C GLY A 84 -13.97 7.50 9.41
N GLY A 85 -13.58 7.20 10.66
CA GLY A 85 -14.50 6.92 11.78
C GLY A 85 -15.15 5.55 11.69
N GLY A 86 -14.52 4.59 11.03
CA GLY A 86 -15.03 3.22 10.89
C GLY A 86 -16.21 3.10 9.93
N ARG A 87 -16.36 4.05 9.02
CA ARG A 87 -17.42 4.09 8.00
C ARG A 87 -16.79 4.26 6.62
N THR A 88 -17.52 3.88 5.57
CA THR A 88 -17.11 4.18 4.19
C THR A 88 -16.94 5.69 3.99
N GLY A 89 -15.87 6.07 3.29
CA GLY A 89 -15.36 7.42 3.32
C GLY A 89 -16.25 8.48 2.68
N GLY A 90 -16.20 9.67 3.27
CA GLY A 90 -16.77 10.89 2.72
C GLY A 90 -15.73 11.76 1.99
N PRO A 91 -16.16 12.93 1.45
CA PRO A 91 -15.27 13.86 0.73
C PRO A 91 -14.04 14.31 1.53
N SER A 92 -14.15 14.42 2.85
CA SER A 92 -13.02 14.80 3.72
C SER A 92 -11.94 13.74 3.79
N LEU A 93 -12.30 12.44 3.83
CA LEU A 93 -11.33 11.35 3.80
C LEU A 93 -10.67 11.25 2.42
N SER A 94 -11.44 11.37 1.34
CA SER A 94 -10.91 11.36 -0.02
C SER A 94 -9.88 12.49 -0.21
N ARG A 95 -10.20 13.73 0.18
CA ARG A 95 -9.26 14.86 0.13
C ARG A 95 -7.99 14.59 0.95
N TRP A 96 -8.16 14.06 2.16
CA TRP A 96 -7.02 13.75 3.03
C TRP A 96 -6.11 12.70 2.39
N LEU A 97 -6.66 11.65 1.78
CA LEU A 97 -5.90 10.62 1.07
C LEU A 97 -5.13 11.19 -0.10
N VAL A 98 -5.79 12.03 -0.93
CA VAL A 98 -5.14 12.70 -2.07
C VAL A 98 -3.99 13.57 -1.59
N THR A 99 -4.23 14.45 -0.63
CA THR A 99 -3.19 15.37 -0.13
C THR A 99 -1.99 14.60 0.43
N ARG A 100 -2.23 13.59 1.28
CA ARG A 100 -1.17 12.76 1.85
C ARG A 100 -0.45 11.95 0.77
N GLY A 101 -1.20 11.38 -0.17
CA GLY A 101 -0.64 10.61 -1.27
C GLY A 101 0.30 11.48 -2.14
N LEU A 102 -0.13 12.67 -2.53
CA LEU A 102 0.69 13.59 -3.33
C LEU A 102 1.94 14.08 -2.56
N VAL A 103 1.83 14.32 -1.25
CA VAL A 103 3.00 14.66 -0.42
C VAL A 103 4.00 13.52 -0.40
N LEU A 104 3.56 12.26 -0.27
CA LEU A 104 4.45 11.10 -0.30
C LEU A 104 5.13 10.94 -1.66
N VAL A 105 4.41 11.14 -2.77
CA VAL A 105 4.98 11.12 -4.12
C VAL A 105 6.05 12.22 -4.27
N ALA A 106 5.75 13.44 -3.81
CA ALA A 106 6.70 14.54 -3.85
C ALA A 106 7.96 14.25 -3.00
N LEU A 107 7.79 13.70 -1.80
CA LEU A 107 8.91 13.30 -0.93
C LEU A 107 9.79 12.24 -1.58
N GLU A 108 9.20 11.22 -2.21
CA GLU A 108 9.97 10.18 -2.90
C GLU A 108 10.83 10.77 -4.03
N LEU A 109 10.19 11.60 -4.87
CA LEU A 109 10.87 12.18 -6.04
C LEU A 109 11.90 13.28 -5.68
N THR A 110 11.87 13.80 -4.47
CA THR A 110 12.79 14.86 -4.02
C THR A 110 13.74 14.34 -2.93
N VAL A 111 13.26 14.28 -1.69
CA VAL A 111 14.08 14.01 -0.50
C VAL A 111 14.61 12.58 -0.51
N ILE A 112 13.75 11.59 -0.76
CA ILE A 112 14.15 10.18 -0.71
C ILE A 112 15.14 9.88 -1.84
N ARG A 113 14.81 10.30 -3.07
CA ARG A 113 15.72 10.15 -4.20
C ARG A 113 17.09 10.79 -3.93
N LEU A 114 17.10 12.02 -3.40
CA LEU A 114 18.34 12.70 -3.03
C LEU A 114 19.15 11.92 -1.98
N SER A 115 18.48 11.36 -0.98
CA SER A 115 19.11 10.55 0.07
C SER A 115 19.74 9.25 -0.46
N TRP A 116 19.21 8.71 -1.56
CA TRP A 116 19.77 7.51 -2.21
C TRP A 116 20.91 7.81 -3.17
N THR A 117 20.84 8.95 -3.88
CA THR A 117 21.78 9.24 -4.99
C THR A 117 22.83 10.27 -4.63
N PHE A 118 22.59 11.09 -3.59
CA PHE A 118 23.43 12.23 -3.20
C PHE A 118 23.73 13.21 -4.35
N ASN A 119 22.84 13.29 -5.35
CA ASN A 119 22.96 14.20 -6.48
C ASN A 119 21.59 14.73 -6.94
N PHE A 120 21.62 15.83 -7.73
CA PHE A 120 20.42 16.46 -8.31
C PHE A 120 20.22 16.13 -9.78
N ASP A 121 20.85 15.09 -10.30
CA ASP A 121 20.79 14.69 -11.70
C ASP A 121 19.49 13.90 -11.98
N TYR A 122 18.42 14.62 -12.23
CA TYR A 122 17.12 14.04 -12.63
C TYR A 122 17.06 13.63 -14.11
N ALA A 123 18.02 14.06 -14.93
CA ALA A 123 18.04 13.69 -16.34
C ALA A 123 18.42 12.21 -16.52
N HIS A 124 19.30 11.69 -15.66
CA HIS A 124 19.81 10.32 -15.78
C HIS A 124 19.22 9.34 -14.77
N TYR A 125 18.56 9.82 -13.70
CA TYR A 125 18.03 8.94 -12.68
C TYR A 125 16.78 9.46 -11.98
N VAL A 126 15.65 8.80 -12.20
CA VAL A 126 14.39 9.00 -11.50
C VAL A 126 13.98 7.68 -10.85
N LEU A 127 13.80 7.68 -9.53
CA LEU A 127 13.42 6.50 -8.77
C LEU A 127 11.96 6.59 -8.32
N ALA A 128 11.17 5.60 -8.71
CA ALA A 128 9.81 5.36 -8.22
C ALA A 128 9.82 4.16 -7.26
N GLY A 129 10.14 4.43 -5.99
CA GLY A 129 10.27 3.45 -4.93
C GLY A 129 8.96 3.14 -4.20
N VAL A 130 9.07 2.63 -2.96
CA VAL A 130 7.92 2.16 -2.18
C VAL A 130 7.01 3.31 -1.73
N ILE A 131 7.57 4.47 -1.37
CA ILE A 131 6.80 5.61 -0.87
C ILE A 131 6.03 6.28 -2.01
N TRP A 132 6.61 6.33 -3.22
CA TRP A 132 5.93 6.73 -4.44
C TRP A 132 4.69 5.85 -4.70
N ALA A 133 4.86 4.52 -4.67
CA ALA A 133 3.75 3.59 -4.89
C ALA A 133 2.70 3.68 -3.77
N LEU A 134 3.11 3.86 -2.51
CA LEU A 134 2.23 4.10 -1.37
C LEU A 134 1.39 5.36 -1.58
N GLY A 135 2.03 6.45 -2.00
CA GLY A 135 1.39 7.73 -2.28
C GLY A 135 0.33 7.62 -3.39
N PHE A 136 0.68 7.05 -4.53
CA PHE A 136 -0.28 6.82 -5.62
C PHE A 136 -1.39 5.84 -5.24
N SER A 137 -1.09 4.80 -4.47
CA SER A 137 -2.11 3.89 -3.95
C SER A 137 -3.11 4.61 -3.05
N MET A 138 -2.67 5.59 -2.24
CA MET A 138 -3.59 6.45 -1.46
C MET A 138 -4.46 7.32 -2.35
N VAL A 139 -3.91 7.90 -3.43
CA VAL A 139 -4.68 8.70 -4.41
C VAL A 139 -5.72 7.83 -5.11
N LEU A 140 -5.37 6.63 -5.53
CA LEU A 140 -6.29 5.69 -6.17
C LEU A 140 -7.34 5.17 -5.18
N LEU A 141 -6.95 4.87 -3.94
CA LEU A 141 -7.91 4.54 -2.88
C LEU A 141 -8.90 5.68 -2.66
N ALA A 142 -8.47 6.95 -2.72
CA ALA A 142 -9.35 8.11 -2.57
C ALA A 142 -10.48 8.16 -3.60
N ALA A 143 -10.28 7.60 -4.79
CA ALA A 143 -11.31 7.50 -5.81
C ALA A 143 -12.38 6.46 -5.46
N ILE A 144 -11.97 5.34 -4.84
CA ILE A 144 -12.85 4.20 -4.56
C ILE A 144 -13.42 4.16 -3.14
N VAL A 145 -12.92 4.97 -2.19
CA VAL A 145 -13.41 4.96 -0.79
C VAL A 145 -14.89 5.31 -0.65
N LYS A 146 -15.51 5.89 -1.68
CA LYS A 146 -16.95 6.22 -1.72
C LYS A 146 -17.82 5.00 -2.04
N LEU A 147 -17.21 3.93 -2.56
CA LEU A 147 -17.90 2.69 -2.86
C LEU A 147 -18.30 1.94 -1.58
N PRO A 148 -19.29 1.05 -1.63
CA PRO A 148 -19.62 0.19 -0.50
C PRO A 148 -18.40 -0.70 -0.15
N LEU A 149 -18.21 -0.98 1.14
CA LEU A 149 -17.03 -1.68 1.65
C LEU A 149 -16.80 -3.04 0.96
N ARG A 150 -17.90 -3.75 0.63
CA ARG A 150 -17.82 -5.03 -0.09
C ARG A 150 -17.20 -4.88 -1.48
N ALA A 151 -17.52 -3.78 -2.18
CA ALA A 151 -16.92 -3.48 -3.49
C ALA A 151 -15.43 -3.19 -3.35
N ILE A 152 -15.02 -2.40 -2.35
CA ILE A 152 -13.60 -2.11 -2.07
C ILE A 152 -12.84 -3.41 -1.73
N ALA A 153 -13.44 -4.28 -0.91
CA ALA A 153 -12.87 -5.60 -0.60
C ALA A 153 -12.74 -6.46 -1.85
N GLY A 154 -13.78 -6.50 -2.70
CA GLY A 154 -13.77 -7.24 -3.98
C GLY A 154 -12.70 -6.72 -4.94
N ILE A 155 -12.56 -5.39 -5.09
CA ILE A 155 -11.49 -4.77 -5.87
C ILE A 155 -10.12 -5.18 -5.30
N GLY A 156 -9.93 -5.04 -3.98
CA GLY A 156 -8.67 -5.38 -3.33
C GLY A 156 -8.26 -6.83 -3.57
N LEU A 157 -9.15 -7.77 -3.26
CA LEU A 157 -8.89 -9.20 -3.43
C LEU A 157 -8.75 -9.60 -4.91
N GLY A 158 -9.57 -9.01 -5.79
CA GLY A 158 -9.51 -9.24 -7.23
C GLY A 158 -8.20 -8.80 -7.84
N LEU A 159 -7.66 -7.62 -7.44
CA LEU A 159 -6.36 -7.14 -7.89
C LEU A 159 -5.22 -8.02 -7.37
N ILE A 160 -5.27 -8.47 -6.11
CA ILE A 160 -4.27 -9.37 -5.53
C ILE A 160 -4.29 -10.73 -6.25
N ALA A 161 -5.46 -11.33 -6.42
CA ALA A 161 -5.59 -12.65 -7.06
C ALA A 161 -5.31 -12.57 -8.57
N GLY A 162 -5.80 -11.51 -9.24
CA GLY A 162 -5.66 -11.32 -10.68
C GLY A 162 -4.28 -10.87 -11.13
N HIS A 163 -3.44 -10.38 -10.20
CA HIS A 163 -2.11 -9.93 -10.52
C HIS A 163 -1.26 -10.98 -11.27
N ASN A 164 -1.33 -12.23 -10.89
CA ASN A 164 -0.58 -13.31 -11.51
C ASN A 164 -1.20 -13.85 -12.81
N LEU A 165 -2.42 -13.42 -13.15
CA LEU A 165 -3.08 -13.89 -14.38
C LEU A 165 -2.54 -13.20 -15.65
N ILE A 166 -2.07 -11.95 -15.54
CA ILE A 166 -1.58 -11.21 -16.73
C ILE A 166 -0.35 -11.87 -17.35
N PRO A 167 0.70 -12.27 -16.61
CA PRO A 167 1.81 -13.04 -17.19
C PRO A 167 1.36 -14.35 -17.86
N LEU A 168 0.32 -14.97 -17.32
CA LEU A 168 -0.25 -16.20 -17.88
C LEU A 168 -0.99 -15.94 -19.21
N ILE A 169 -1.75 -14.83 -19.30
CA ILE A 169 -2.50 -14.42 -20.50
C ILE A 169 -1.54 -13.99 -21.62
N VAL A 170 -0.44 -13.33 -21.27
CA VAL A 170 0.57 -12.82 -22.21
C VAL A 170 1.52 -13.93 -22.69
N HIS A 171 1.30 -15.19 -22.30
CA HIS A 171 2.09 -16.36 -22.71
C HIS A 171 3.63 -16.18 -22.59
N GLY A 172 4.07 -15.52 -21.52
CA GLY A 172 5.49 -15.33 -21.25
C GLY A 172 6.22 -14.36 -22.19
N GLN A 173 5.51 -13.56 -22.98
CA GLN A 173 6.06 -12.56 -23.90
C GLN A 173 5.86 -11.10 -23.41
N PRO A 174 6.23 -10.75 -22.14
CA PRO A 174 6.10 -9.36 -21.68
C PRO A 174 7.00 -8.42 -22.47
N ALA A 175 8.11 -8.91 -23.03
CA ALA A 175 9.08 -8.10 -23.77
C ALA A 175 8.44 -7.40 -24.99
N THR A 176 7.59 -8.08 -25.74
CA THR A 176 6.92 -7.51 -26.92
C THR A 176 5.94 -6.39 -26.54
N LEU A 177 5.18 -6.57 -25.47
CA LEU A 177 4.27 -5.52 -24.94
C LEU A 177 5.04 -4.32 -24.40
N LEU A 178 6.14 -4.57 -23.72
CA LEU A 178 6.99 -3.52 -23.14
C LEU A 178 7.81 -2.75 -24.18
N ALA A 179 7.93 -3.26 -25.39
CA ALA A 179 8.53 -2.57 -26.54
C ALA A 179 7.55 -1.63 -27.25
N THR A 180 6.25 -1.69 -26.94
CA THR A 180 5.23 -0.79 -27.51
C THR A 180 5.28 0.62 -26.89
N PRO A 181 4.68 1.64 -27.52
CA PRO A 181 4.51 2.97 -26.89
C PRO A 181 3.78 2.96 -25.54
N ALA A 182 3.00 1.91 -25.25
CA ALA A 182 2.37 1.70 -23.96
C ALA A 182 3.32 1.10 -22.91
N GLY A 183 4.50 0.65 -23.29
CA GLY A 183 5.48 -0.02 -22.42
C GLY A 183 5.80 0.74 -21.12
N PRO A 184 6.10 2.06 -21.15
CA PRO A 184 6.32 2.86 -19.94
C PRO A 184 5.14 2.82 -18.96
N TRP A 185 3.92 2.95 -19.46
CA TRP A 185 2.70 2.88 -18.65
C TRP A 185 2.46 1.49 -18.07
N LEU A 186 2.73 0.44 -18.85
CA LEU A 186 2.63 -0.96 -18.38
C LEU A 186 3.66 -1.24 -17.27
N ARG A 187 4.86 -0.66 -17.35
CA ARG A 187 5.86 -0.74 -16.28
C ARG A 187 5.38 -0.04 -15.01
N VAL A 188 4.88 1.19 -15.14
CA VAL A 188 4.36 1.96 -14.00
C VAL A 188 3.17 1.25 -13.34
N LEU A 189 2.25 0.74 -14.12
CA LEU A 189 1.01 0.17 -13.60
C LEU A 189 1.19 -1.27 -13.11
N TYR A 190 2.02 -2.09 -13.80
CA TYR A 190 1.96 -3.51 -13.60
C TYR A 190 3.31 -4.23 -13.46
N PHE A 191 4.23 -4.05 -14.40
CA PHE A 191 5.45 -4.87 -14.47
C PHE A 191 6.63 -4.31 -13.66
N GLY A 192 6.69 -3.00 -13.44
CA GLY A 192 7.88 -2.36 -12.90
C GLY A 192 9.03 -2.32 -13.92
N GLY A 193 10.23 -2.07 -13.42
CA GLY A 193 11.46 -2.06 -14.22
C GLY A 193 11.86 -0.68 -14.72
N ALA A 194 12.86 -0.64 -15.61
CA ALA A 194 13.46 0.57 -16.12
C ALA A 194 12.96 0.93 -17.51
N PHE A 195 12.86 2.22 -17.83
CA PHE A 195 12.53 2.74 -19.16
C PHE A 195 13.10 4.14 -19.36
N ALA A 196 13.21 4.56 -20.62
CA ALA A 196 13.61 5.92 -20.98
C ALA A 196 12.43 6.89 -20.82
N LEU A 197 12.64 7.98 -20.10
CA LEU A 197 11.68 9.05 -19.90
C LEU A 197 12.12 10.30 -20.67
N GLY A 198 11.19 10.92 -21.40
CA GLY A 198 11.48 12.07 -22.27
C GLY A 198 12.33 11.70 -23.48
N ASN A 199 13.39 12.46 -23.74
CA ASN A 199 14.29 12.26 -24.87
C ASN A 199 15.55 11.43 -24.50
N ALA A 200 15.53 10.71 -23.39
CA ALA A 200 16.67 9.89 -22.98
C ALA A 200 16.84 8.69 -23.92
N THR A 201 18.08 8.42 -24.31
CA THR A 201 18.45 7.24 -25.12
C THR A 201 18.61 5.99 -24.29
N GLU A 202 18.98 6.16 -23.01
CA GLU A 202 19.17 5.10 -22.04
C GLU A 202 18.06 5.15 -20.95
N PRO A 203 17.75 4.02 -20.29
CA PRO A 203 16.78 4.02 -19.21
C PRO A 203 17.20 4.94 -18.06
N ASN A 204 16.36 5.94 -17.77
CA ASN A 204 16.57 6.91 -16.71
C ASN A 204 15.46 6.92 -15.65
N ALA A 205 14.37 6.19 -15.87
CA ALA A 205 13.29 6.02 -14.91
C ALA A 205 13.21 4.55 -14.42
N PHE A 206 13.21 4.37 -13.11
CA PHE A 206 13.25 3.08 -12.45
C PHE A 206 12.05 2.90 -11.54
N VAL A 207 11.11 2.05 -11.93
CA VAL A 207 9.91 1.72 -11.16
C VAL A 207 10.15 0.42 -10.40
N LEU A 208 10.38 0.52 -9.09
CA LEU A 208 10.60 -0.64 -8.22
C LEU A 208 9.28 -1.25 -7.74
N TYR A 209 8.22 -0.43 -7.66
CA TYR A 209 6.91 -0.82 -7.17
C TYR A 209 5.83 -0.39 -8.16
N SER A 210 5.28 -1.33 -8.92
CA SER A 210 4.15 -1.10 -9.83
C SER A 210 2.86 -0.84 -9.03
N LEU A 211 1.91 -0.07 -9.59
CA LEU A 211 0.77 0.45 -8.82
C LEU A 211 -0.33 -0.58 -8.57
N VAL A 212 -0.71 -1.34 -9.59
CA VAL A 212 -1.93 -2.19 -9.56
C VAL A 212 -1.95 -3.18 -8.40
N PRO A 213 -0.92 -4.01 -8.16
CA PRO A 213 -0.96 -4.96 -7.05
C PRO A 213 -1.01 -4.27 -5.69
N TRP A 214 -0.33 -3.15 -5.53
CA TRP A 214 -0.24 -2.44 -4.26
C TRP A 214 -1.51 -1.68 -3.89
N VAL A 215 -2.24 -1.15 -4.87
CA VAL A 215 -3.60 -0.62 -4.68
C VAL A 215 -4.52 -1.73 -4.19
N GLY A 216 -4.36 -2.95 -4.71
CA GLY A 216 -5.09 -4.13 -4.23
C GLY A 216 -4.85 -4.40 -2.75
N VAL A 217 -3.58 -4.44 -2.32
CA VAL A 217 -3.19 -4.67 -0.93
C VAL A 217 -3.73 -3.56 -0.01
N MET A 218 -3.62 -2.29 -0.43
CA MET A 218 -4.14 -1.15 0.35
C MET A 218 -5.66 -1.19 0.47
N SER A 219 -6.38 -1.55 -0.60
CA SER A 219 -7.83 -1.68 -0.60
C SER A 219 -8.31 -2.83 0.29
N ALA A 220 -7.61 -3.97 0.28
CA ALA A 220 -7.86 -5.07 1.20
C ALA A 220 -7.64 -4.65 2.67
N GLY A 221 -6.56 -3.90 2.93
CA GLY A 221 -6.29 -3.31 4.24
C GLY A 221 -7.38 -2.32 4.69
N TYR A 222 -7.90 -1.49 3.77
CA TYR A 222 -9.02 -0.61 4.05
C TYR A 222 -10.27 -1.39 4.46
N ALA A 223 -10.61 -2.44 3.73
CA ALA A 223 -11.74 -3.29 4.07
C ALA A 223 -11.52 -4.05 5.40
N PHE A 224 -10.29 -4.49 5.68
CA PHE A 224 -9.92 -5.10 6.95
C PHE A 224 -10.09 -4.16 8.14
N GLY A 225 -10.04 -2.86 7.93
CA GLY A 225 -10.27 -1.85 8.97
C GLY A 225 -11.54 -2.06 9.78
N VAL A 226 -12.59 -2.67 9.20
CA VAL A 226 -13.83 -3.02 9.92
C VAL A 226 -13.59 -4.04 11.04
N VAL A 227 -12.60 -4.91 10.90
CA VAL A 227 -12.23 -5.88 11.94
C VAL A 227 -11.64 -5.15 13.15
N MET A 228 -10.91 -4.06 12.91
CA MET A 228 -10.29 -3.26 13.97
C MET A 228 -11.30 -2.47 14.81
N THR A 229 -12.52 -2.28 14.31
CA THR A 229 -13.60 -1.61 15.08
C THR A 229 -14.40 -2.55 15.97
N ARG A 230 -14.12 -3.86 15.92
CA ARG A 230 -14.78 -4.85 16.77
C ARG A 230 -14.25 -4.79 18.21
N GLU A 231 -15.05 -5.33 19.14
CA GLU A 231 -14.61 -5.55 20.52
C GLU A 231 -13.37 -6.43 20.59
N PRO A 232 -12.49 -6.24 21.61
CA PRO A 232 -11.17 -6.90 21.65
C PRO A 232 -11.20 -8.41 21.46
N PRO A 233 -12.08 -9.22 22.11
CA PRO A 233 -12.10 -10.66 21.89
C PRO A 233 -12.50 -11.04 20.46
N ALA A 234 -13.56 -10.43 19.93
CA ALA A 234 -14.03 -10.70 18.57
C ALA A 234 -13.03 -10.23 17.50
N ARG A 235 -12.29 -9.15 17.77
CA ARG A 235 -11.19 -8.67 16.93
C ARG A 235 -10.06 -9.67 16.88
N ARG A 236 -9.61 -10.17 18.04
CA ARG A 236 -8.55 -11.17 18.15
C ARG A 236 -8.91 -12.44 17.36
N ASP A 237 -10.10 -12.98 17.58
CA ASP A 237 -10.59 -14.17 16.88
C ASP A 237 -10.63 -13.97 15.35
N ALA A 238 -11.12 -12.82 14.91
CA ALA A 238 -11.15 -12.50 13.48
C ALA A 238 -9.74 -12.39 12.89
N CYS A 239 -8.80 -11.74 13.57
CA CYS A 239 -7.41 -11.65 13.14
C CYS A 239 -6.75 -13.02 13.05
N LEU A 240 -6.95 -13.89 14.05
CA LEU A 240 -6.40 -15.26 14.05
C LEU A 240 -6.98 -16.10 12.90
N LYS A 241 -8.30 -16.08 12.70
CA LYS A 241 -8.97 -16.81 11.61
C LYS A 241 -8.51 -16.34 10.24
N LEU A 242 -8.46 -15.02 10.01
CA LEU A 242 -8.01 -14.47 8.74
C LEU A 242 -6.51 -14.71 8.49
N GLY A 243 -5.67 -14.60 9.53
CA GLY A 243 -4.26 -14.91 9.44
C GLY A 243 -4.01 -16.38 9.11
N LEU A 244 -4.69 -17.29 9.80
CA LEU A 244 -4.58 -18.72 9.53
C LEU A 244 -5.06 -19.06 8.11
N LEU A 245 -6.21 -18.52 7.69
CA LEU A 245 -6.75 -18.73 6.34
C LEU A 245 -5.75 -18.23 5.27
N ALA A 246 -5.18 -17.04 5.45
CA ALA A 246 -4.20 -16.50 4.52
C ALA A 246 -2.92 -17.36 4.45
N THR A 247 -2.47 -17.87 5.60
CA THR A 247 -1.29 -18.76 5.68
C THR A 247 -1.57 -20.09 4.97
N VAL A 248 -2.73 -20.71 5.22
CA VAL A 248 -3.12 -21.96 4.54
C VAL A 248 -3.26 -21.73 3.04
N ALA A 249 -3.91 -20.65 2.61
CA ALA A 249 -4.04 -20.32 1.19
C ALA A 249 -2.67 -20.14 0.52
N PHE A 250 -1.73 -19.44 1.19
CA PHE A 250 -0.36 -19.26 0.70
C PHE A 250 0.34 -20.62 0.49
N TRP A 251 0.33 -21.50 1.50
CA TRP A 251 0.97 -22.80 1.39
C TRP A 251 0.32 -23.70 0.34
N SER A 252 -1.00 -23.64 0.20
CA SER A 252 -1.72 -24.40 -0.83
C SER A 252 -1.34 -23.95 -2.24
N CYS A 253 -1.24 -22.62 -2.48
CA CYS A 253 -0.79 -22.08 -3.76
C CYS A 253 0.69 -22.43 -4.02
N ALA A 254 1.57 -22.34 -3.02
CA ALA A 254 2.98 -22.68 -3.15
C ALA A 254 3.19 -24.16 -3.48
N ALA A 255 2.43 -25.07 -2.84
CA ALA A 255 2.47 -26.50 -3.12
C ALA A 255 1.99 -26.83 -4.54
N SER A 256 0.93 -26.17 -5.02
CA SER A 256 0.42 -26.42 -6.38
C SER A 256 1.40 -25.92 -7.47
N SER A 257 2.13 -24.85 -7.24
CA SER A 257 3.13 -24.35 -8.20
C SER A 257 4.37 -25.25 -8.28
N SER A 258 4.80 -25.86 -7.18
CA SER A 258 5.94 -26.79 -7.17
C SER A 258 5.64 -28.12 -7.89
N THR A 259 4.39 -28.59 -7.84
CA THR A 259 3.97 -29.79 -8.57
C THR A 259 3.84 -29.57 -10.08
N ALA A 260 3.60 -28.33 -10.53
CA ALA A 260 3.50 -28.01 -11.94
C ALA A 260 4.88 -27.93 -12.62
N THR A 261 5.93 -27.48 -11.92
CA THR A 261 7.30 -27.39 -12.42
C THR A 261 8.06 -28.71 -12.42
N GLY A 262 7.60 -29.73 -11.68
CA GLY A 262 8.25 -31.05 -11.62
C GLY A 262 7.80 -32.04 -12.69
N ARG A 263 6.99 -31.61 -13.69
CA ARG A 263 6.48 -32.47 -14.78
C ARG A 263 6.95 -32.05 -16.18
N GLY A 264 8.04 -31.26 -16.23
CA GLY A 264 8.68 -30.87 -17.48
C GLY A 264 10.06 -31.51 -17.68
#